data_925bba503d34a0d1f06988f6c7945b6f
#
_entry.id   925bba503d34a0d1f06988f6c7945b6f
#
_cell.length_a   1.000
_cell.length_b   1.000
_cell.length_c   1.000
_cell.angle_alpha   90.00
_cell.angle_beta   90.00
_cell.angle_gamma   90.00
#
_symmetry.space_group_name_H-M   'P 1'
#
loop_
_entity.id
_entity.type
_entity.pdbx_description
1 polymer ?
#
loop_
_entity_poly.entity_id
_entity_poly.type
_entity_poly.pdbx_seq_one_letter_code
_entity_poly.pdbx_strand_id
1 'polypeptide(L)'
;MKKSTLALVVMGVVASAYVHAAEVYNKNGNKLDVYGKVKAMHYISDDDSKDGDQTYVRFGFKGETQINDRLTGYGRWESEFAGNKAESDSTQKTRLAFAGLKLKNFGSLDYGRNLGALYDVEAWTDMFPEFGGDSSAQTDNFMTKRSTGLATYRNTDFFGAIDGLDMTLQYQGKNENRDAKKQNGDGFGTSL
;
A
#
# COMPACT_ATOMS: atom_id res chain seq x y z
N MET A 1 21.54 20.70 -39.91
CA MET A 1 20.77 21.54 -38.98
C MET A 1 20.56 20.75 -37.72
N LYS A 2 21.20 21.15 -36.63
CA LYS A 2 21.11 20.47 -35.33
C LYS A 2 19.81 20.88 -34.64
N LYS A 3 18.90 19.93 -34.41
CA LYS A 3 17.71 20.17 -33.61
C LYS A 3 18.12 20.12 -32.13
N SER A 4 18.19 21.28 -31.51
CA SER A 4 18.38 21.41 -30.08
C SER A 4 17.12 20.93 -29.41
N THR A 5 17.20 19.80 -28.72
CA THR A 5 16.14 19.29 -27.87
C THR A 5 16.08 20.17 -26.62
N LEU A 6 15.14 21.09 -26.60
CA LEU A 6 14.85 21.90 -25.43
C LEU A 6 14.05 21.01 -24.46
N ALA A 7 14.72 20.40 -23.53
CA ALA A 7 14.05 19.73 -22.41
C ALA A 7 13.42 20.80 -21.51
N LEU A 8 12.14 21.06 -21.71
CA LEU A 8 11.36 21.93 -20.83
C LEU A 8 11.01 21.13 -19.59
N VAL A 9 11.83 21.24 -18.55
CA VAL A 9 11.48 20.75 -17.21
C VAL A 9 10.39 21.68 -16.67
N VAL A 10 9.14 21.33 -16.89
CA VAL A 10 8.04 21.93 -16.15
C VAL A 10 8.11 21.36 -14.75
N MET A 11 8.67 22.12 -13.80
CA MET A 11 8.46 21.89 -12.39
C MET A 11 6.97 22.04 -12.11
N GLY A 12 6.23 20.94 -12.22
CA GLY A 12 4.92 20.84 -11.62
C GLY A 12 5.12 21.06 -10.13
N VAL A 13 4.55 22.12 -9.58
CA VAL A 13 4.44 22.31 -8.14
C VAL A 13 3.60 21.14 -7.66
N VAL A 14 4.28 20.07 -7.23
CA VAL A 14 3.63 18.95 -6.54
C VAL A 14 3.34 19.47 -5.14
N ALA A 15 2.24 20.17 -4.97
CA ALA A 15 1.62 20.37 -3.68
C ALA A 15 1.10 19.00 -3.21
N SER A 16 2.01 18.13 -2.82
CA SER A 16 1.67 16.93 -2.06
C SER A 16 1.27 17.42 -0.68
N ALA A 17 0.02 17.81 -0.51
CA ALA A 17 -0.56 17.94 0.80
C ALA A 17 -0.52 16.52 1.40
N TYR A 18 0.51 16.21 2.17
CA TYR A 18 0.49 15.07 3.08
C TYR A 18 -0.60 15.36 4.09
N VAL A 19 -1.80 14.92 3.80
CA VAL A 19 -2.86 14.90 4.79
C VAL A 19 -2.46 13.81 5.77
N HIS A 20 -1.96 14.23 6.93
CA HIS A 20 -1.83 13.33 8.06
C HIS A 20 -3.20 12.72 8.33
N ALA A 21 -3.25 11.44 8.68
CA ALA A 21 -4.50 10.81 9.07
C ALA A 21 -5.16 11.66 10.16
N ALA A 22 -6.38 12.13 9.91
CA ALA A 22 -7.14 12.83 10.92
C ALA A 22 -7.75 11.80 11.84
N GLU A 23 -7.44 11.88 13.13
CA GLU A 23 -8.15 11.12 14.14
C GLU A 23 -9.59 11.65 14.23
N VAL A 24 -10.53 10.83 13.79
CA VAL A 24 -11.96 11.19 13.76
C VAL A 24 -12.67 10.75 15.04
N TYR A 25 -12.17 9.70 15.64
CA TYR A 25 -12.72 9.16 16.87
C TYR A 25 -11.61 8.50 17.70
N ASN A 26 -11.56 8.80 19.01
CA ASN A 26 -10.66 8.13 19.96
C ASN A 26 -11.31 8.17 21.35
N LYS A 27 -11.99 7.10 21.71
CA LYS A 27 -12.65 6.99 23.01
C LYS A 27 -12.80 5.54 23.42
N ASN A 28 -12.60 5.27 24.74
CA ASN A 28 -12.82 3.96 25.33
C ASN A 28 -12.05 2.83 24.65
N GLY A 29 -10.78 3.08 24.26
CA GLY A 29 -9.94 2.10 23.58
C GLY A 29 -10.33 1.85 22.10
N ASN A 30 -11.25 2.64 21.55
CA ASN A 30 -11.60 2.59 20.13
C ASN A 30 -11.05 3.82 19.42
N LYS A 31 -10.41 3.59 18.28
CA LYS A 31 -9.80 4.64 17.46
C LYS A 31 -10.20 4.47 15.99
N LEU A 32 -10.52 5.59 15.34
CA LEU A 32 -10.75 5.66 13.91
C LEU A 32 -9.99 6.84 13.32
N ASP A 33 -9.10 6.55 12.40
CA ASP A 33 -8.38 7.54 11.60
C ASP A 33 -8.89 7.49 10.16
N VAL A 34 -9.14 8.65 9.58
CA VAL A 34 -9.45 8.83 8.16
C VAL A 34 -8.27 9.51 7.49
N TYR A 35 -7.86 9.04 6.33
CA TYR A 35 -6.75 9.61 5.58
C TYR A 35 -7.00 9.54 4.07
N GLY A 36 -6.27 10.33 3.33
CA GLY A 36 -6.35 10.32 1.88
C GLY A 36 -5.43 11.34 1.23
N LYS A 37 -5.43 11.36 -0.07
CA LYS A 37 -4.75 12.40 -0.87
C LYS A 37 -5.42 12.56 -2.22
N VAL A 38 -5.36 13.76 -2.75
CA VAL A 38 -5.59 14.05 -4.16
C VAL A 38 -4.23 14.33 -4.79
N LYS A 39 -3.89 13.65 -5.86
CA LYS A 39 -2.67 13.89 -6.62
C LYS A 39 -3.05 14.28 -8.04
N ALA A 40 -2.89 15.56 -8.35
CA ALA A 40 -3.09 16.08 -9.70
C ALA A 40 -1.75 16.01 -10.44
N MET A 41 -1.73 15.30 -11.57
CA MET A 41 -0.52 15.08 -12.35
C MET A 41 -0.84 15.08 -13.84
N HIS A 42 0.10 15.57 -14.61
CA HIS A 42 0.09 15.43 -16.06
C HIS A 42 1.48 14.96 -16.52
N TYR A 43 1.55 13.83 -17.20
CA TYR A 43 2.80 13.37 -17.79
C TYR A 43 2.93 13.94 -19.19
N ILE A 44 4.14 14.34 -19.55
CA ILE A 44 4.52 14.75 -20.88
C ILE A 44 5.51 13.70 -21.38
N SER A 45 5.08 12.87 -22.31
CA SER A 45 5.84 11.73 -22.79
C SER A 45 5.66 11.52 -24.29
N ASP A 46 6.70 11.05 -24.96
CA ASP A 46 6.62 10.58 -26.35
C ASP A 46 5.95 9.18 -26.45
N ASP A 47 5.69 8.54 -25.32
CA ASP A 47 4.94 7.28 -25.22
C ASP A 47 3.46 7.62 -24.96
N ASP A 48 2.64 7.54 -25.99
CA ASP A 48 1.19 7.83 -25.94
C ASP A 48 0.46 7.07 -24.82
N SER A 49 0.96 5.91 -24.40
CA SER A 49 0.36 5.13 -23.32
C SER A 49 0.58 5.71 -21.93
N LYS A 50 1.52 6.63 -21.81
CA LYS A 50 1.91 7.28 -20.55
C LYS A 50 1.65 8.77 -20.54
N ASP A 51 1.48 9.38 -21.72
CA ASP A 51 1.22 10.81 -21.84
C ASP A 51 -0.16 11.18 -21.30
N GLY A 52 -0.28 12.41 -20.81
CA GLY A 52 -1.54 12.99 -20.39
C GLY A 52 -1.83 12.98 -18.88
N ASP A 53 -3.09 13.16 -18.55
CA ASP A 53 -3.57 13.30 -17.19
C ASP A 53 -3.46 11.98 -16.42
N GLN A 54 -2.79 12.02 -15.26
CA GLN A 54 -2.60 10.91 -14.34
C GLN A 54 -3.18 11.22 -12.94
N THR A 55 -4.14 12.13 -12.89
CA THR A 55 -4.79 12.54 -11.64
C THR A 55 -5.53 11.38 -10.98
N TYR A 56 -5.39 11.26 -9.66
CA TYR A 56 -6.12 10.29 -8.86
C TYR A 56 -6.44 10.79 -7.45
N VAL A 57 -7.43 10.18 -6.84
CA VAL A 57 -7.77 10.36 -5.42
C VAL A 57 -7.53 9.05 -4.69
N ARG A 58 -6.94 9.12 -3.52
CA ARG A 58 -6.80 7.98 -2.61
C ARG A 58 -7.48 8.31 -1.29
N PHE A 59 -8.23 7.36 -0.77
CA PHE A 59 -8.98 7.50 0.46
C PHE A 59 -8.94 6.19 1.24
N GLY A 60 -8.88 6.29 2.56
CA GLY A 60 -8.87 5.13 3.44
C GLY A 60 -9.14 5.46 4.89
N PHE A 61 -9.32 4.43 5.67
CA PHE A 61 -9.44 4.51 7.11
C PHE A 61 -8.66 3.38 7.80
N LYS A 62 -8.27 3.66 9.04
CA LYS A 62 -7.69 2.69 9.97
C LYS A 62 -8.56 2.69 11.22
N GLY A 63 -8.88 1.50 11.69
CA GLY A 63 -9.62 1.32 12.94
C GLY A 63 -8.84 0.46 13.91
N GLU A 64 -8.94 0.79 15.19
CA GLU A 64 -8.41 -0.02 16.30
C GLU A 64 -9.46 -0.12 17.40
N THR A 65 -9.54 -1.29 18.03
CA THR A 65 -10.42 -1.55 19.19
C THR A 65 -9.65 -2.34 20.23
N GLN A 66 -9.47 -1.77 21.39
CA GLN A 66 -8.87 -2.47 22.51
C GLN A 66 -9.88 -3.47 23.08
N ILE A 67 -9.58 -4.76 22.94
CA ILE A 67 -10.42 -5.85 23.43
C ILE A 67 -10.14 -6.10 24.93
N ASN A 68 -8.87 -6.03 25.32
CA ASN A 68 -8.40 -6.06 26.69
C ASN A 68 -6.99 -5.45 26.79
N ASP A 69 -6.37 -5.47 27.95
CA ASP A 69 -5.07 -4.81 28.23
C ASP A 69 -3.90 -5.35 27.35
N ARG A 70 -4.06 -6.49 26.71
CA ARG A 70 -3.04 -7.13 25.90
C ARG A 70 -3.43 -7.35 24.43
N LEU A 71 -4.72 -7.27 24.12
CA LEU A 71 -5.25 -7.62 22.81
C LEU A 71 -6.00 -6.44 22.20
N THR A 72 -5.59 -6.06 20.99
CA THR A 72 -6.22 -5.02 20.17
C THR A 72 -6.62 -5.60 18.82
N GLY A 73 -7.90 -5.44 18.44
CA GLY A 73 -8.35 -5.66 17.09
C GLY A 73 -8.00 -4.44 16.23
N TYR A 74 -7.60 -4.66 15.00
CA TYR A 74 -7.32 -3.56 14.07
C TYR A 74 -7.71 -3.92 12.64
N GLY A 75 -7.90 -2.88 11.82
CA GLY A 75 -8.15 -3.06 10.40
C GLY A 75 -7.83 -1.81 9.60
N ARG A 76 -7.65 -2.00 8.30
CA ARG A 76 -7.38 -0.94 7.34
C ARG A 76 -8.08 -1.21 6.03
N TRP A 77 -8.69 -0.18 5.50
CA TRP A 77 -9.17 -0.16 4.13
C TRP A 77 -8.62 1.06 3.39
N GLU A 78 -8.20 0.88 2.14
CA GLU A 78 -7.71 1.95 1.27
C GLU A 78 -8.15 1.69 -0.16
N SER A 79 -8.72 2.70 -0.79
CA SER A 79 -9.08 2.66 -2.20
C SER A 79 -8.49 3.84 -2.97
N GLU A 80 -8.29 3.63 -4.27
CA GLU A 80 -7.83 4.64 -5.20
C GLU A 80 -8.84 4.76 -6.34
N PHE A 81 -9.19 5.99 -6.65
CA PHE A 81 -10.14 6.35 -7.69
C PHE A 81 -9.41 7.13 -8.77
N ALA A 82 -9.58 6.75 -10.01
CA ALA A 82 -9.03 7.48 -11.15
C ALA A 82 -9.76 8.83 -11.28
N GLY A 83 -9.01 9.93 -11.34
CA GLY A 83 -9.54 11.27 -11.58
C GLY A 83 -9.35 11.71 -13.03
N ASN A 84 -8.72 10.88 -13.85
CA ASN A 84 -8.34 11.16 -15.23
C ASN A 84 -9.22 10.40 -16.26
N LYS A 85 -10.34 9.85 -15.85
CA LYS A 85 -11.26 9.10 -16.72
C LYS A 85 -12.56 9.85 -16.92
N ALA A 86 -13.25 9.58 -18.03
CA ALA A 86 -14.63 10.02 -18.18
C ALA A 86 -15.51 9.44 -17.07
N GLU A 87 -16.57 10.13 -16.68
CA GLU A 87 -17.47 9.67 -15.62
C GLU A 87 -18.03 8.27 -15.89
N SER A 88 -18.31 7.95 -17.15
CA SER A 88 -18.76 6.62 -17.59
C SER A 88 -17.71 5.52 -17.35
N ASP A 89 -16.43 5.87 -17.30
CA ASP A 89 -15.30 4.94 -17.26
C ASP A 89 -14.56 5.00 -15.92
N SER A 90 -15.22 5.54 -14.90
CA SER A 90 -14.65 5.67 -13.56
C SER A 90 -14.15 4.31 -13.05
N THR A 91 -12.89 4.27 -12.67
CA THR A 91 -12.26 3.06 -12.13
C THR A 91 -11.89 3.24 -10.67
N GLN A 92 -12.21 2.22 -9.88
CA GLN A 92 -11.83 2.11 -8.49
C GLN A 92 -11.00 0.85 -8.30
N LYS A 93 -9.96 0.94 -7.49
CA LYS A 93 -9.19 -0.23 -7.08
C LYS A 93 -8.96 -0.22 -5.58
N THR A 94 -9.33 -1.31 -4.91
CA THR A 94 -8.98 -1.52 -3.51
C THR A 94 -7.50 -1.81 -3.42
N ARG A 95 -6.79 -1.00 -2.67
CA ARG A 95 -5.35 -1.11 -2.45
C ARG A 95 -5.03 -1.97 -1.24
N LEU A 96 -5.72 -1.70 -0.13
CA LEU A 96 -5.60 -2.45 1.12
C LEU A 96 -7.00 -2.77 1.65
N ALA A 97 -7.17 -3.96 2.21
CA ALA A 97 -8.38 -4.40 2.88
C ALA A 97 -8.03 -5.59 3.77
N PHE A 98 -7.70 -5.35 5.01
CA PHE A 98 -7.32 -6.39 5.96
C PHE A 98 -7.78 -6.05 7.37
N ALA A 99 -7.90 -7.10 8.18
CA ALA A 99 -8.16 -6.98 9.60
C ALA A 99 -7.30 -7.99 10.37
N GLY A 100 -7.02 -7.69 11.63
CA GLY A 100 -6.14 -8.51 12.44
C GLY A 100 -6.23 -8.24 13.93
N LEU A 101 -5.40 -8.96 14.64
CA LEU A 101 -5.23 -8.85 16.08
C LEU A 101 -3.77 -8.53 16.40
N LYS A 102 -3.56 -7.60 17.31
CA LYS A 102 -2.25 -7.26 17.86
C LYS A 102 -2.20 -7.69 19.33
N LEU A 103 -1.23 -8.53 19.64
CA LEU A 103 -0.96 -8.96 21.00
C LEU A 103 0.29 -8.26 21.51
N LYS A 104 0.15 -7.53 22.61
CA LYS A 104 1.24 -6.76 23.20
C LYS A 104 2.47 -7.65 23.42
N ASN A 105 3.63 -7.20 22.96
CA ASN A 105 4.94 -7.87 23.02
C ASN A 105 5.08 -9.14 22.14
N PHE A 106 4.00 -9.60 21.50
CA PHE A 106 4.05 -10.79 20.64
C PHE A 106 3.82 -10.49 19.17
N GLY A 107 3.56 -9.22 18.83
CA GLY A 107 3.35 -8.81 17.46
C GLY A 107 1.88 -8.82 17.02
N SER A 108 1.67 -8.94 15.73
CA SER A 108 0.34 -8.87 15.12
C SER A 108 0.14 -9.98 14.08
N LEU A 109 -1.10 -10.41 13.94
CA LEU A 109 -1.54 -11.31 12.89
C LEU A 109 -2.71 -10.68 12.17
N ASP A 110 -2.62 -10.53 10.87
CA ASP A 110 -3.70 -10.03 10.02
C ASP A 110 -3.97 -10.93 8.82
N TYR A 111 -5.16 -10.75 8.26
CA TYR A 111 -5.56 -11.43 7.03
C TYR A 111 -6.26 -10.48 6.09
N GLY A 112 -5.96 -10.62 4.79
CA GLY A 112 -6.65 -9.91 3.73
C GLY A 112 -5.74 -9.43 2.59
N ARG A 113 -6.13 -8.32 1.97
CA ARG A 113 -5.33 -7.63 0.96
C ARG A 113 -4.36 -6.68 1.66
N ASN A 114 -3.10 -7.03 1.70
CA ASN A 114 -2.07 -6.28 2.41
C ASN A 114 -0.77 -6.22 1.60
N LEU A 115 0.25 -5.58 2.15
CA LEU A 115 1.61 -5.58 1.60
C LEU A 115 2.25 -6.96 1.81
N GLY A 116 2.92 -7.44 0.77
CA GLY A 116 3.67 -8.68 0.81
C GLY A 116 4.96 -8.57 1.63
N ALA A 117 5.44 -9.68 2.17
CA ALA A 117 6.66 -9.72 2.98
C ALA A 117 7.89 -9.18 2.23
N LEU A 118 7.96 -9.37 0.91
CA LEU A 118 9.04 -8.81 0.09
C LEU A 118 9.02 -7.28 0.08
N TYR A 119 7.84 -6.66 0.14
CA TYR A 119 7.74 -5.20 0.15
C TYR A 119 8.29 -4.59 1.45
N ASP A 120 8.31 -5.31 2.56
CA ASP A 120 8.89 -4.79 3.81
C ASP A 120 10.38 -4.42 3.61
N VAL A 121 11.11 -5.16 2.75
CA VAL A 121 12.49 -4.85 2.34
C VAL A 121 12.54 -3.86 1.17
N GLU A 122 11.70 -4.05 0.16
CA GLU A 122 11.64 -3.18 -1.03
C GLU A 122 11.26 -1.72 -0.69
N ALA A 123 10.48 -1.52 0.37
CA ALA A 123 10.06 -0.19 0.83
C ALA A 123 11.23 0.75 1.15
N TRP A 124 12.40 0.22 1.49
CA TRP A 124 13.60 1.02 1.73
C TRP A 124 14.10 1.74 0.47
N THR A 125 13.82 1.19 -0.70
CA THR A 125 14.20 1.78 -1.99
C THR A 125 13.03 2.49 -2.70
N ASP A 126 11.78 2.24 -2.28
CA ASP A 126 10.57 2.90 -2.81
C ASP A 126 10.37 4.29 -2.18
N MET A 127 11.39 5.15 -2.31
CA MET A 127 11.45 6.46 -1.68
C MET A 127 11.16 7.63 -2.64
N PHE A 128 11.11 7.38 -3.94
CA PHE A 128 10.88 8.44 -4.92
C PHE A 128 9.38 8.78 -5.03
N PRO A 129 9.04 10.07 -5.15
CA PRO A 129 7.64 10.50 -5.14
C PRO A 129 6.85 10.04 -6.36
N GLU A 130 7.51 9.74 -7.50
CA GLU A 130 6.83 9.36 -8.74
C GLU A 130 7.59 8.34 -9.57
N PHE A 131 8.83 8.61 -9.95
CA PHE A 131 9.61 7.78 -10.86
C PHE A 131 10.83 7.18 -10.16
N GLY A 132 11.15 5.94 -10.52
CA GLY A 132 12.29 5.21 -9.96
C GLY A 132 11.98 4.58 -8.60
N GLY A 133 12.90 3.77 -8.10
CA GLY A 133 12.78 3.11 -6.81
C GLY A 133 11.81 1.92 -6.75
N ASP A 134 11.05 1.67 -7.82
CA ASP A 134 10.18 0.50 -7.90
C ASP A 134 10.99 -0.77 -8.11
N SER A 135 11.24 -1.52 -7.05
CA SER A 135 11.99 -2.79 -7.10
C SER A 135 11.19 -3.92 -7.72
N SER A 136 9.86 -3.84 -7.72
CA SER A 136 8.99 -4.86 -8.28
C SER A 136 7.70 -4.29 -8.89
N ALA A 137 7.09 -5.06 -9.79
CA ALA A 137 5.79 -4.73 -10.38
C ALA A 137 4.64 -5.07 -9.42
N GLN A 138 3.52 -4.37 -9.55
CA GLN A 138 2.28 -4.71 -8.86
C GLN A 138 1.59 -5.87 -9.61
N THR A 139 1.84 -7.10 -9.19
CA THR A 139 1.33 -8.32 -9.84
C THR A 139 0.14 -8.95 -9.14
N ASP A 140 -0.12 -8.58 -7.88
CA ASP A 140 -1.17 -9.16 -7.02
C ASP A 140 -0.87 -10.60 -6.55
N ASN A 141 0.32 -11.10 -6.79
CA ASN A 141 0.80 -12.43 -6.42
C ASN A 141 2.25 -12.37 -5.92
N PHE A 142 2.79 -13.51 -5.50
CA PHE A 142 4.18 -13.69 -5.06
C PHE A 142 4.61 -12.81 -3.88
N MET A 143 3.66 -12.31 -3.09
CA MET A 143 3.94 -11.45 -1.91
C MET A 143 4.81 -10.22 -2.22
N THR A 144 4.79 -9.76 -3.48
CA THR A 144 5.37 -8.48 -3.88
C THR A 144 4.36 -7.37 -3.63
N LYS A 145 4.77 -6.15 -3.41
CA LYS A 145 3.89 -5.01 -3.16
C LYS A 145 2.55 -5.40 -2.48
N ARG A 146 1.40 -5.16 -3.11
CA ARG A 146 0.08 -5.52 -2.54
C ARG A 146 -0.44 -6.80 -3.16
N SER A 147 -0.88 -7.72 -2.31
CA SER A 147 -1.50 -8.99 -2.75
C SER A 147 -2.71 -9.34 -1.88
N THR A 148 -3.58 -10.18 -2.41
CA THR A 148 -4.75 -10.69 -1.68
C THR A 148 -4.46 -12.04 -1.05
N GLY A 149 -5.31 -12.44 -0.08
CA GLY A 149 -5.23 -13.75 0.56
C GLY A 149 -3.99 -13.91 1.42
N LEU A 150 -3.47 -12.81 1.96
CA LEU A 150 -2.29 -12.82 2.83
C LEU A 150 -2.70 -13.02 4.28
N ALA A 151 -2.18 -14.08 4.91
CA ALA A 151 -2.10 -14.20 6.37
C ALA A 151 -0.70 -13.76 6.78
N THR A 152 -0.61 -12.68 7.55
CA THR A 152 0.66 -12.04 7.87
C THR A 152 0.87 -11.93 9.35
N TYR A 153 1.94 -12.50 9.85
CA TYR A 153 2.43 -12.28 11.20
C TYR A 153 3.61 -11.30 11.14
N ARG A 154 3.58 -10.26 11.99
CA ARG A 154 4.66 -9.28 12.16
C ARG A 154 5.04 -9.15 13.61
N ASN A 155 6.34 -9.12 13.85
CA ASN A 155 6.90 -8.85 15.17
C ASN A 155 8.02 -7.83 15.04
N THR A 156 8.00 -6.82 15.88
CA THR A 156 9.04 -5.80 15.95
C THR A 156 10.00 -6.08 17.09
N ASP A 157 11.26 -5.66 16.91
CA ASP A 157 12.34 -5.81 17.89
C ASP A 157 12.55 -7.27 18.35
N PHE A 158 12.20 -8.23 17.49
CA PHE A 158 12.32 -9.66 17.76
C PHE A 158 11.85 -10.05 19.18
N PHE A 159 10.55 -9.83 19.44
CA PHE A 159 9.89 -10.02 20.75
C PHE A 159 10.45 -9.10 21.86
N GLY A 160 11.08 -7.98 21.49
CA GLY A 160 11.73 -7.08 22.41
C GLY A 160 13.13 -7.54 22.86
N ALA A 161 13.70 -8.54 22.20
CA ALA A 161 15.02 -9.08 22.53
C ALA A 161 16.15 -8.38 21.73
N ILE A 162 15.88 -7.92 20.52
CA ILE A 162 16.85 -7.30 19.62
C ILE A 162 16.21 -6.06 19.00
N ASP A 163 16.61 -4.90 19.48
CA ASP A 163 16.13 -3.60 18.99
C ASP A 163 16.43 -3.41 17.50
N GLY A 164 15.43 -3.02 16.73
CA GLY A 164 15.51 -2.81 15.30
C GLY A 164 15.48 -4.08 14.44
N LEU A 165 15.39 -5.27 15.01
CA LEU A 165 15.22 -6.50 14.25
C LEU A 165 13.73 -6.84 14.09
N ASP A 166 13.16 -6.46 12.97
CA ASP A 166 11.76 -6.76 12.63
C ASP A 166 11.66 -8.05 11.82
N MET A 167 10.61 -8.83 12.11
CA MET A 167 10.36 -10.11 11.45
C MET A 167 8.96 -10.14 10.86
N THR A 168 8.84 -10.62 9.63
CA THR A 168 7.56 -10.94 8.99
C THR A 168 7.54 -12.39 8.54
N LEU A 169 6.46 -13.09 8.85
CA LEU A 169 6.11 -14.39 8.30
C LEU A 169 4.78 -14.26 7.57
N GLN A 170 4.71 -14.73 6.35
CA GLN A 170 3.52 -14.56 5.53
C GLN A 170 3.19 -15.81 4.74
N TYR A 171 1.89 -16.10 4.67
CA TYR A 171 1.31 -17.10 3.80
C TYR A 171 0.37 -16.41 2.81
N GLN A 172 0.47 -16.73 1.54
CA GLN A 172 -0.48 -16.34 0.50
C GLN A 172 -1.27 -17.56 0.07
N GLY A 173 -2.59 -17.52 0.29
CA GLY A 173 -3.49 -18.57 -0.18
C GLY A 173 -3.59 -18.57 -1.70
N LYS A 174 -3.75 -19.76 -2.28
CA LYS A 174 -3.90 -19.95 -3.72
C LYS A 174 -5.08 -19.20 -4.32
N ASN A 175 -4.93 -18.73 -5.54
CA ASN A 175 -5.91 -17.96 -6.31
C ASN A 175 -5.88 -18.37 -7.77
N GLU A 176 -6.47 -19.54 -8.07
CA GLU A 176 -6.43 -20.17 -9.39
C GLU A 176 -7.59 -19.74 -10.32
N ASN A 177 -8.61 -19.04 -9.77
CA ASN A 177 -9.79 -18.59 -10.51
C ASN A 177 -9.67 -17.17 -11.07
N ARG A 178 -8.46 -16.72 -11.37
CA ARG A 178 -8.14 -15.39 -11.91
C ARG A 178 -7.49 -15.49 -13.28
N ASP A 179 -7.34 -14.35 -13.96
CA ASP A 179 -6.49 -14.25 -15.16
C ASP A 179 -5.10 -14.85 -14.88
N ALA A 180 -4.56 -15.61 -15.83
CA ALA A 180 -3.32 -16.36 -15.68
C ALA A 180 -2.15 -15.54 -15.10
N LYS A 181 -2.04 -14.25 -15.46
CA LYS A 181 -1.00 -13.34 -14.94
C LYS A 181 -1.19 -12.93 -13.47
N LYS A 182 -2.36 -13.22 -12.88
CA LYS A 182 -2.72 -12.86 -11.50
C LYS A 182 -3.00 -14.08 -10.63
N GLN A 183 -2.84 -15.29 -11.20
CA GLN A 183 -2.98 -16.54 -10.47
C GLN A 183 -1.75 -16.77 -9.59
N ASN A 184 -1.96 -17.45 -8.49
CA ASN A 184 -0.90 -17.98 -7.64
C ASN A 184 -1.34 -19.28 -7.00
N GLY A 185 -0.41 -20.19 -6.79
CA GLY A 185 -0.55 -21.30 -5.84
C GLY A 185 -0.35 -20.81 -4.40
N ASP A 186 -0.36 -21.72 -3.46
CA ASP A 186 0.02 -21.43 -2.08
C ASP A 186 1.47 -21.00 -2.01
N GLY A 187 1.74 -19.96 -1.24
CA GLY A 187 3.07 -19.39 -1.10
C GLY A 187 3.40 -19.03 0.34
N PHE A 188 4.68 -19.07 0.66
CA PHE A 188 5.22 -18.64 1.95
C PHE A 188 6.32 -17.61 1.73
N GLY A 189 6.36 -16.60 2.57
CA GLY A 189 7.37 -15.56 2.53
C GLY A 189 7.82 -15.16 3.92
N THR A 190 9.04 -14.65 4.00
CA THR A 190 9.59 -14.08 5.23
C THR A 190 10.45 -12.89 4.89
N SER A 191 10.53 -11.92 5.81
CA SER A 191 11.51 -10.83 5.79
C SER A 191 12.05 -10.58 7.20
N LEU A 192 13.26 -10.08 7.24
CA LEU A 192 13.99 -9.68 8.44
C LEU A 192 14.62 -8.32 8.21
#